data_27658282e783ef43ef338ca29cab4f14
#
_entry.id   27658282e783ef43ef338ca29cab4f14
#
_cell.length_a   1.000
_cell.length_b   1.000
_cell.length_c   1.000
_cell.angle_alpha   90.00
_cell.angle_beta   90.00
_cell.angle_gamma   90.00
#
_symmetry.space_group_name_H-M   'P 1'
#
loop_
_entity.id
_entity.type
_entity.pdbx_description
1 polymer ?
#
loop_
_entity_poly.entity_id
_entity_poly.type
_entity_poly.pdbx_seq_one_letter_code
_entity_poly.pdbx_strand_id
1 'polypeptide(L)'
;MRYDLINLSTVMNPDPKLGGLSFFEGTRDIPFEIKRLYCIFKAEQETHRGFRAHKTSSQLLFCPYGSVQVLLDDGKKKEKILLDEPQKGLIIYPNTWRELTWLKDDSVLCVAVSEYYNPSENTQDYQEFLQYLEENK
;
A
#
# COMPACT_ATOMS: atom_id res chain seq x y z
N MET A 1 -5.01 5.24 -14.15
CA MET A 1 -4.54 4.90 -12.78
C MET A 1 -3.69 3.65 -12.84
N ARG A 2 -2.54 3.70 -12.22
CA ARG A 2 -1.63 2.57 -12.31
C ARG A 2 -1.43 1.92 -10.94
N TYR A 3 -1.97 0.73 -10.78
CA TYR A 3 -1.77 -0.12 -9.60
C TYR A 3 -1.94 -1.58 -10.01
N ASP A 4 -1.44 -2.50 -9.20
CA ASP A 4 -1.61 -3.92 -9.40
C ASP A 4 -2.10 -4.57 -8.10
N LEU A 5 -3.09 -5.43 -8.20
CA LEU A 5 -3.46 -6.35 -7.13
C LEU A 5 -2.76 -7.67 -7.40
N ILE A 6 -2.02 -8.16 -6.42
CA ILE A 6 -1.26 -9.40 -6.56
C ILE A 6 -1.58 -10.36 -5.41
N ASN A 7 -1.37 -11.63 -5.64
CA ASN A 7 -1.37 -12.63 -4.59
C ASN A 7 0.08 -12.92 -4.22
N LEU A 8 0.43 -12.67 -2.95
CA LEU A 8 1.75 -13.03 -2.45
C LEU A 8 1.90 -14.54 -2.44
N SER A 9 3.10 -15.04 -2.69
CA SER A 9 3.36 -16.47 -2.65
C SER A 9 3.02 -17.02 -1.27
N THR A 10 2.20 -18.07 -1.22
CA THR A 10 1.65 -18.59 0.04
C THR A 10 1.83 -20.09 0.11
N VAL A 11 2.32 -20.56 1.27
CA VAL A 11 2.46 -21.99 1.56
C VAL A 11 1.62 -22.28 2.81
N MET A 12 0.62 -23.14 2.67
CA MET A 12 -0.19 -23.58 3.81
C MET A 12 0.41 -24.85 4.37
N ASN A 13 0.50 -24.92 5.70
CA ASN A 13 0.98 -26.13 6.37
C ASN A 13 -0.10 -27.20 6.34
N PRO A 14 0.25 -28.49 6.07
CA PRO A 14 -0.73 -29.58 6.13
C PRO A 14 -1.39 -29.73 7.53
N ASP A 15 -0.68 -29.36 8.59
CA ASP A 15 -1.25 -29.30 9.93
C ASP A 15 -1.93 -27.94 10.14
N PRO A 16 -3.27 -27.88 10.27
CA PRO A 16 -3.98 -26.60 10.42
C PRO A 16 -3.51 -25.74 11.57
N LYS A 17 -2.92 -26.34 12.62
CA LYS A 17 -2.43 -25.60 13.78
C LYS A 17 -1.24 -24.70 13.43
N LEU A 18 -0.51 -25.02 12.38
CA LEU A 18 0.70 -24.29 12.00
C LEU A 18 0.43 -23.18 10.97
N GLY A 19 -0.81 -23.10 10.47
CA GLY A 19 -1.23 -22.03 9.59
C GLY A 19 -0.53 -22.01 8.25
N GLY A 20 -0.24 -20.80 7.77
CA GLY A 20 0.40 -20.58 6.48
C GLY A 20 1.50 -19.55 6.57
N LEU A 21 2.27 -19.45 5.49
CA LEU A 21 3.34 -18.49 5.34
C LEU A 21 3.19 -17.81 3.97
N SER A 22 3.20 -16.48 3.97
CA SER A 22 3.20 -15.70 2.73
C SER A 22 4.49 -14.92 2.64
N PHE A 23 5.00 -14.77 1.42
CA PHE A 23 6.24 -14.05 1.20
C PHE A 23 6.25 -13.37 -0.16
N PHE A 24 7.13 -12.41 -0.30
CA PHE A 24 7.45 -11.78 -1.58
C PHE A 24 8.93 -11.42 -1.58
N GLU A 25 9.49 -11.33 -2.78
CA GLU A 25 10.90 -11.01 -2.96
C GLU A 25 11.03 -9.84 -3.92
N GLY A 26 11.84 -8.86 -3.55
CA GLY A 26 12.11 -7.70 -4.39
C GLY A 26 12.72 -8.11 -5.71
N THR A 27 12.31 -7.48 -6.80
CA THR A 27 12.73 -7.73 -8.18
C THR A 27 12.33 -9.10 -8.75
N ARG A 28 11.70 -9.95 -7.94
CA ARG A 28 11.19 -11.26 -8.38
C ARG A 28 9.66 -11.27 -8.42
N ASP A 29 9.02 -11.10 -7.25
CA ASP A 29 7.56 -11.10 -7.14
C ASP A 29 6.98 -9.71 -7.37
N ILE A 30 7.76 -8.68 -7.04
CA ILE A 30 7.38 -7.29 -7.21
C ILE A 30 8.42 -6.58 -8.08
N PRO A 31 7.99 -5.56 -8.87
CA PRO A 31 8.85 -4.99 -9.92
C PRO A 31 9.83 -3.92 -9.44
N PHE A 32 10.29 -4.00 -8.18
CA PHE A 32 11.27 -3.06 -7.66
C PHE A 32 12.09 -3.66 -6.53
N GLU A 33 13.27 -3.09 -6.31
CA GLU A 33 14.11 -3.39 -5.16
C GLU A 33 13.50 -2.74 -3.92
N ILE A 34 13.41 -3.48 -2.82
CA ILE A 34 12.86 -2.95 -1.57
C ILE A 34 13.99 -2.29 -0.79
N LYS A 35 13.86 -0.99 -0.56
CA LYS A 35 14.86 -0.22 0.20
C LYS A 35 14.36 0.16 1.59
N ARG A 36 13.05 0.11 1.82
CA ARG A 36 12.46 0.48 3.10
C ARG A 36 11.19 -0.34 3.33
N LEU A 37 10.99 -0.75 4.57
CA LEU A 37 9.76 -1.41 5.01
C LEU A 37 9.27 -0.69 6.26
N TYR A 38 7.99 -0.34 6.31
CA TYR A 38 7.40 0.18 7.52
C TYR A 38 6.04 -0.47 7.78
N CYS A 39 5.61 -0.41 9.04
CA CYS A 39 4.33 -0.96 9.46
C CYS A 39 3.59 0.08 10.28
N ILE A 40 2.29 0.16 10.09
CA ILE A 40 1.39 0.97 10.89
C ILE A 40 0.55 0.01 11.74
N PHE A 41 0.54 0.22 13.05
CA PHE A 41 -0.12 -0.69 13.98
C PHE A 41 -0.78 0.06 15.13
N LYS A 42 -1.68 -0.62 15.83
CA LYS A 42 -2.43 -0.06 16.96
C LYS A 42 -3.31 1.14 16.61
N ALA A 43 -3.72 1.27 15.38
CA ALA A 43 -4.69 2.30 15.00
C ALA A 43 -6.11 1.79 15.30
N GLU A 44 -6.96 2.70 15.76
CA GLU A 44 -8.34 2.37 16.06
C GLU A 44 -9.18 2.24 14.79
N GLN A 45 -10.28 1.49 14.89
CA GLN A 45 -11.27 1.40 13.83
C GLN A 45 -11.74 2.80 13.41
N GLU A 46 -11.97 2.99 12.13
CA GLU A 46 -12.36 4.25 11.49
C GLU A 46 -11.26 5.31 11.45
N THR A 47 -10.03 4.99 11.83
CA THR A 47 -8.89 5.89 11.66
C THR A 47 -8.60 6.06 10.17
N HIS A 48 -8.37 7.30 9.78
CA HIS A 48 -7.97 7.67 8.42
C HIS A 48 -6.52 8.13 8.41
N ARG A 49 -5.73 7.58 7.51
CA ARG A 49 -4.33 7.94 7.34
C ARG A 49 -4.00 8.05 5.86
N GLY A 50 -2.74 8.31 5.56
CA GLY A 50 -2.29 8.47 4.18
C GLY A 50 -2.39 9.92 3.76
N PHE A 51 -3.39 10.24 2.93
CA PHE A 51 -3.61 11.59 2.39
C PHE A 51 -2.35 12.12 1.73
N ARG A 52 -1.81 11.34 0.79
CA ARG A 52 -0.59 11.71 0.08
C ARG A 52 -0.44 10.98 -1.24
N ALA A 53 0.44 11.52 -2.07
CA ALA A 53 0.89 10.88 -3.29
C ALA A 53 2.40 10.87 -3.31
N HIS A 54 2.99 9.89 -3.96
CA HIS A 54 4.43 9.78 -4.15
C HIS A 54 4.78 10.09 -5.60
N LYS A 55 5.83 10.88 -5.80
CA LYS A 55 6.24 11.31 -7.14
C LYS A 55 7.08 10.26 -7.85
N THR A 56 7.94 9.56 -7.11
CA THR A 56 8.93 8.67 -7.68
C THR A 56 8.93 7.26 -7.10
N SER A 57 8.48 7.07 -5.85
CA SER A 57 8.52 5.73 -5.26
C SER A 57 7.31 4.88 -5.63
N SER A 58 7.55 3.58 -5.77
CA SER A 58 6.51 2.56 -5.86
C SER A 58 6.42 1.87 -4.50
N GLN A 59 5.23 1.40 -4.15
CA GLN A 59 4.99 0.79 -2.84
C GLN A 59 4.14 -0.45 -2.97
N LEU A 60 4.46 -1.45 -2.16
CA LEU A 60 3.63 -2.64 -1.97
C LEU A 60 2.98 -2.53 -0.60
N LEU A 61 1.65 -2.54 -0.56
CA LEU A 61 0.86 -2.54 0.67
C LEU A 61 0.28 -3.92 0.90
N PHE A 62 0.36 -4.40 2.15
CA PHE A 62 -0.32 -5.64 2.53
C PHE A 62 -0.73 -5.56 4.00
N CYS A 63 -1.78 -6.30 4.35
CA CYS A 63 -2.40 -6.24 5.68
C CYS A 63 -2.28 -7.61 6.36
N PRO A 64 -1.22 -7.83 7.15
CA PRO A 64 -1.02 -9.14 7.82
C PRO A 64 -2.10 -9.48 8.85
N TYR A 65 -2.74 -8.48 9.44
CA TYR A 65 -3.80 -8.68 10.41
C TYR A 65 -4.87 -7.59 10.25
N GLY A 66 -6.12 -8.01 10.20
CA GLY A 66 -7.25 -7.10 10.20
C GLY A 66 -7.72 -6.72 8.82
N SER A 67 -8.15 -5.47 8.68
CA SER A 67 -8.78 -5.00 7.46
C SER A 67 -8.55 -3.51 7.28
N VAL A 68 -7.99 -3.14 6.13
CA VAL A 68 -7.72 -1.75 5.75
C VAL A 68 -8.27 -1.50 4.36
N GLN A 69 -9.04 -0.42 4.20
CA GLN A 69 -9.50 0.01 2.89
C GLN A 69 -8.56 1.07 2.35
N VAL A 70 -8.14 0.91 1.10
CA VAL A 70 -7.28 1.87 0.41
C VAL A 70 -8.10 2.56 -0.68
N LEU A 71 -8.23 3.88 -0.60
CA LEU A 71 -8.79 4.69 -1.67
C LEU A 71 -7.65 5.17 -2.54
N LEU A 72 -7.71 4.87 -3.83
CA LEU A 72 -6.76 5.34 -4.84
C LEU A 72 -7.41 6.40 -5.71
N ASP A 73 -6.65 7.44 -6.03
CA ASP A 73 -7.15 8.58 -6.79
C ASP A 73 -6.03 9.09 -7.71
N ASP A 74 -6.28 9.10 -9.01
CA ASP A 74 -5.32 9.57 -10.00
C ASP A 74 -5.65 10.99 -10.53
N GLY A 75 -6.58 11.68 -9.86
CA GLY A 75 -7.06 13.00 -10.27
C GLY A 75 -8.26 12.94 -11.21
N LYS A 76 -8.60 11.78 -11.73
CA LYS A 76 -9.75 11.57 -12.64
C LYS A 76 -10.66 10.47 -12.15
N LYS A 77 -10.09 9.38 -11.68
CA LYS A 77 -10.81 8.21 -11.18
C LYS A 77 -10.46 7.96 -9.73
N LYS A 78 -11.40 7.34 -9.01
CA LYS A 78 -11.20 6.87 -7.65
C LYS A 78 -11.59 5.40 -7.61
N GLU A 79 -10.80 4.61 -6.91
CA GLU A 79 -11.09 3.19 -6.69
C GLU A 79 -10.80 2.83 -5.24
N LYS A 80 -11.61 1.95 -4.69
CA LYS A 80 -11.45 1.44 -3.33
C LYS A 80 -10.99 -0.01 -3.39
N ILE A 81 -9.90 -0.30 -2.67
CA ILE A 81 -9.32 -1.63 -2.59
C ILE A 81 -9.38 -2.07 -1.14
N LEU A 82 -9.89 -3.27 -0.90
CA LEU A 82 -9.94 -3.85 0.45
C LEU A 82 -8.77 -4.79 0.65
N LEU A 83 -7.97 -4.53 1.68
CA LEU A 83 -6.89 -5.41 2.11
C LEU A 83 -7.31 -6.08 3.42
N ASP A 84 -7.78 -7.32 3.34
CA ASP A 84 -8.31 -8.07 4.48
C ASP A 84 -7.75 -9.49 4.60
N GLU A 85 -6.74 -9.82 3.79
CA GLU A 85 -6.09 -11.13 3.80
C GLU A 85 -4.57 -10.95 3.73
N PRO A 86 -3.80 -11.73 4.51
CA PRO A 86 -2.33 -11.55 4.58
C PRO A 86 -1.61 -11.71 3.23
N GLN A 87 -2.17 -12.51 2.32
CA GLN A 87 -1.54 -12.80 1.04
C GLN A 87 -1.94 -11.84 -0.07
N LYS A 88 -2.85 -10.91 0.18
CA LYS A 88 -3.24 -9.92 -0.82
C LYS A 88 -2.30 -8.73 -0.77
N GLY A 89 -1.67 -8.42 -1.89
CA GLY A 89 -0.78 -7.27 -2.03
C GLY A 89 -1.32 -6.25 -3.02
N LEU A 90 -1.08 -4.98 -2.71
CA LEU A 90 -1.45 -3.87 -3.59
C LEU A 90 -0.19 -3.08 -3.92
N ILE A 91 0.19 -3.08 -5.20
CA ILE A 91 1.30 -2.26 -5.69
C ILE A 91 0.74 -0.94 -6.18
N ILE A 92 1.20 0.16 -5.60
CA ILE A 92 0.83 1.51 -6.02
C ILE A 92 2.06 2.15 -6.66
N TYR A 93 1.90 2.58 -7.91
CA TYR A 93 2.97 3.24 -8.66
C TYR A 93 2.95 4.76 -8.43
N PRO A 94 3.98 5.49 -8.86
CA PRO A 94 4.02 6.94 -8.66
C PRO A 94 2.79 7.68 -9.21
N ASN A 95 2.54 8.86 -8.65
CA ASN A 95 1.48 9.77 -9.08
C ASN A 95 0.06 9.26 -8.84
N THR A 96 -0.11 8.53 -7.74
CA THR A 96 -1.43 8.09 -7.28
C THR A 96 -1.62 8.52 -5.84
N TRP A 97 -2.66 9.31 -5.60
CA TRP A 97 -3.07 9.73 -4.25
C TRP A 97 -3.72 8.56 -3.53
N ARG A 98 -3.45 8.42 -2.25
CA ARG A 98 -4.05 7.36 -1.44
C ARG A 98 -4.56 7.88 -0.11
N GLU A 99 -5.66 7.28 0.33
CA GLU A 99 -6.26 7.48 1.64
C GLU A 99 -6.53 6.10 2.23
N LEU A 100 -6.19 5.91 3.49
CA LEU A 100 -6.29 4.62 4.17
C LEU A 100 -7.32 4.71 5.27
N THR A 101 -8.20 3.72 5.36
CA THR A 101 -9.21 3.64 6.44
C THR A 101 -9.06 2.30 7.14
N TRP A 102 -8.86 2.34 8.45
CA TRP A 102 -8.84 1.15 9.28
C TRP A 102 -10.26 0.69 9.52
N LEU A 103 -10.61 -0.52 9.07
CA LEU A 103 -11.95 -1.07 9.21
C LEU A 103 -12.10 -1.94 10.46
N LYS A 104 -11.01 -2.29 11.10
CA LYS A 104 -10.98 -3.10 12.31
C LYS A 104 -9.89 -2.58 13.24
N ASP A 105 -10.17 -2.57 14.56
CA ASP A 105 -9.19 -2.19 15.57
C ASP A 105 -7.90 -3.00 15.41
N ASP A 106 -6.78 -2.33 15.61
CA ASP A 106 -5.44 -2.95 15.65
C ASP A 106 -5.02 -3.64 14.34
N SER A 107 -5.69 -3.34 13.23
CA SER A 107 -5.22 -3.84 11.93
C SER A 107 -3.79 -3.37 11.68
N VAL A 108 -3.00 -4.23 11.07
CA VAL A 108 -1.60 -3.94 10.75
C VAL A 108 -1.47 -3.75 9.25
N LEU A 109 -0.95 -2.61 8.83
CA LEU A 109 -0.63 -2.35 7.43
C LEU A 109 0.88 -2.26 7.29
N CYS A 110 1.43 -3.09 6.41
CA CYS A 110 2.86 -3.07 6.08
C CYS A 110 3.05 -2.51 4.68
N VAL A 111 4.11 -1.73 4.52
CA VAL A 111 4.41 -1.07 3.24
C VAL A 111 5.89 -1.24 2.92
N ALA A 112 6.15 -1.90 1.79
CA ALA A 112 7.49 -2.05 1.23
C ALA A 112 7.69 -0.99 0.15
N VAL A 113 8.78 -0.24 0.21
CA VAL A 113 9.00 0.97 -0.59
C VAL A 113 10.26 0.83 -1.44
N SER A 114 10.19 1.31 -2.69
CA SER A 114 11.29 1.24 -3.65
C SER A 114 12.43 2.23 -3.37
N GLU A 115 12.24 3.16 -2.45
CA GLU A 115 13.21 4.22 -2.16
C GLU A 115 13.43 4.40 -0.67
N TYR A 116 14.60 4.92 -0.31
CA TYR A 116 14.85 5.37 1.05
C TYR A 116 13.92 6.53 1.40
N TYR A 117 13.76 6.79 2.71
CA TYR A 117 12.89 7.87 3.15
C TYR A 117 13.36 9.21 2.59
N ASN A 118 12.46 9.87 1.87
CA ASN A 118 12.71 11.18 1.25
C ASN A 118 11.40 11.97 1.26
N PRO A 119 11.18 12.84 2.26
CA PRO A 119 9.92 13.57 2.36
C PRO A 119 9.63 14.48 1.17
N SER A 120 10.65 14.91 0.43
CA SER A 120 10.43 15.80 -0.71
C SER A 120 9.78 15.12 -1.92
N GLU A 121 9.76 13.77 -1.97
CA GLU A 121 9.13 13.06 -3.08
C GLU A 121 7.64 12.82 -2.85
N ASN A 122 7.10 13.12 -1.66
CA ASN A 122 5.67 12.96 -1.43
C ASN A 122 4.96 14.32 -1.34
N THR A 123 3.69 14.31 -1.71
CA THR A 123 2.80 15.46 -1.68
C THR A 123 1.67 15.13 -0.70
N GLN A 124 1.44 15.99 0.29
CA GLN A 124 0.42 15.78 1.32
C GLN A 124 -0.79 16.73 1.17
N ASP A 125 -0.79 17.56 0.16
CA ASP A 125 -1.89 18.46 -0.16
C ASP A 125 -2.52 18.04 -1.49
N TYR A 126 -3.82 17.77 -1.47
CA TYR A 126 -4.51 17.25 -2.65
C TYR A 126 -4.47 18.23 -3.83
N GLN A 127 -4.59 19.53 -3.56
CA GLN A 127 -4.55 20.53 -4.63
C GLN A 127 -3.15 20.62 -5.24
N GLU A 128 -2.10 20.50 -4.42
CA GLU A 128 -0.72 20.43 -4.94
C GLU A 128 -0.52 19.18 -5.78
N PHE A 129 -1.12 18.05 -5.38
CA PHE A 129 -1.08 16.82 -6.16
C PHE A 129 -1.71 17.02 -7.53
N LEU A 130 -2.90 17.61 -7.59
CA LEU A 130 -3.57 17.89 -8.87
C LEU A 130 -2.74 18.81 -9.74
N GLN A 131 -2.16 19.86 -9.16
CA GLN A 131 -1.30 20.78 -9.88
C GLN A 131 -0.06 20.08 -10.43
N TYR A 132 0.56 19.23 -9.62
CA TYR A 132 1.72 18.45 -10.05
C TYR A 132 1.39 17.55 -11.25
N LEU A 133 0.24 16.88 -11.23
CA LEU A 133 -0.21 16.07 -12.36
C LEU A 133 -0.38 16.91 -13.63
N GLU A 134 -0.95 18.10 -13.48
CA GLU A 134 -1.17 19.00 -14.62
C GLU A 134 0.15 19.47 -15.23
N GLU A 135 1.12 19.82 -14.41
CA GLU A 135 2.44 20.29 -14.84
C GLU A 135 3.31 19.18 -15.45
N ASN A 136 3.03 17.93 -15.16
CA ASN A 136 3.84 16.78 -15.57
C ASN A 136 3.09 15.84 -16.51
N LYS A 137 2.18 16.38 -17.29
CA LYS A 137 1.49 15.61 -18.32
C LYS A 137 2.42 15.20 -19.45
#